data_7c676ad87251f2996aa0d830d829466a
#
_entry.id   7c676ad87251f2996aa0d830d829466a
#
_cell.length_a   1.000
_cell.length_b   1.000
_cell.length_c   1.000
_cell.angle_alpha   90.00
_cell.angle_beta   90.00
_cell.angle_gamma   90.00
#
_symmetry.space_group_name_H-M   'P 1'
#
loop_
_entity.id
_entity.type
_entity.pdbx_description
1 polymer ?
#
loop_
_entity_poly.entity_id
_entity_poly.type
_entity_poly.pdbx_seq_one_letter_code
_entity_poly.pdbx_strand_id
1 'polypeptide(L)'
;GDRTLLSTLSIPGTAREVVVDLRTRELAVIVLGATLVAFAFVAAVTNLILLDPAVSGGVSVDDYTVTYAENVTHQYYSAFGLGVFGDGEFNTSGVIVASDERNFFWTTVTKGELAFHGDRTVVLGGPGTRETVVANRTGWNPVGNESAYSVSLRHGDDRRLAFTSPPTTARPRIDGRQVTIAPADGGFDLLVGNGSARLGRTEIPSVGSNRTAGGLTFNRTGDGELFAARNDTRVRIAGRS
;
A
#
# COMPACT_ATOMS: atom_id res chain seq x y z
N GLY A 1 -16.75 -91.80 -6.39
CA GLY A 1 -16.62 -90.88 -7.49
C GLY A 1 -16.91 -89.47 -7.09
N ASP A 2 -15.86 -88.72 -6.76
CA ASP A 2 -15.93 -87.34 -6.39
C ASP A 2 -15.73 -86.45 -7.64
N ARG A 3 -16.68 -85.57 -7.90
CA ARG A 3 -16.52 -84.53 -8.90
C ARG A 3 -16.37 -83.20 -8.18
N THR A 4 -15.14 -82.74 -8.15
CA THR A 4 -14.79 -81.44 -7.70
C THR A 4 -15.14 -80.43 -8.82
N LEU A 5 -16.08 -79.54 -8.57
CA LEU A 5 -16.42 -78.39 -9.41
C LEU A 5 -15.51 -77.25 -9.04
N LEU A 6 -14.52 -77.03 -9.85
CA LEU A 6 -13.76 -75.78 -9.83
C LEU A 6 -14.59 -74.71 -10.52
N SER A 7 -15.26 -73.85 -9.75
CA SER A 7 -15.86 -72.65 -10.26
C SER A 7 -14.75 -71.62 -10.52
N THR A 8 -14.43 -71.40 -11.77
CA THR A 8 -13.61 -70.26 -12.22
C THR A 8 -14.37 -68.96 -11.95
N LEU A 9 -13.92 -68.27 -10.93
CA LEU A 9 -14.41 -66.92 -10.65
C LEU A 9 -13.80 -65.97 -11.69
N SER A 10 -14.58 -65.64 -12.72
CA SER A 10 -14.22 -64.61 -13.70
C SER A 10 -14.38 -63.25 -13.03
N ILE A 11 -13.28 -62.59 -12.72
CA ILE A 11 -13.29 -61.23 -12.23
C ILE A 11 -13.52 -60.34 -13.45
N PRO A 12 -14.62 -59.56 -13.51
CA PRO A 12 -14.89 -58.69 -14.65
C PRO A 12 -13.82 -57.56 -14.69
N GLY A 13 -13.38 -57.24 -15.90
CA GLY A 13 -12.35 -56.26 -16.19
C GLY A 13 -12.66 -54.80 -15.78
N THR A 14 -13.71 -54.55 -15.04
CA THR A 14 -14.16 -53.23 -14.60
C THR A 14 -13.33 -52.60 -13.49
N ALA A 15 -12.57 -53.41 -12.71
CA ALA A 15 -11.75 -52.86 -11.61
C ALA A 15 -10.56 -52.00 -12.10
N ARG A 16 -10.02 -52.31 -13.28
CA ARG A 16 -8.88 -51.58 -13.83
C ARG A 16 -9.32 -50.27 -14.47
N GLU A 17 -10.47 -50.22 -15.10
CA GLU A 17 -11.06 -49.00 -15.65
C GLU A 17 -11.54 -48.06 -14.52
N VAL A 18 -12.12 -48.56 -13.47
CA VAL A 18 -12.55 -47.76 -12.32
C VAL A 18 -11.37 -47.11 -11.58
N VAL A 19 -10.25 -47.84 -11.43
CA VAL A 19 -9.04 -47.29 -10.76
C VAL A 19 -8.36 -46.22 -11.63
N VAL A 20 -8.34 -46.38 -12.94
CA VAL A 20 -7.81 -45.37 -13.87
C VAL A 20 -8.69 -44.13 -13.89
N ASP A 21 -10.02 -44.30 -13.88
CA ASP A 21 -11.00 -43.19 -13.88
C ASP A 21 -10.95 -42.39 -12.55
N LEU A 22 -10.85 -43.10 -11.41
CA LEU A 22 -10.66 -42.45 -10.10
C LEU A 22 -9.37 -41.64 -10.06
N ARG A 23 -8.27 -42.16 -10.59
CA ARG A 23 -6.98 -41.41 -10.64
C ARG A 23 -7.04 -40.19 -11.54
N THR A 24 -7.73 -40.32 -12.66
CA THR A 24 -7.93 -39.21 -13.60
C THR A 24 -8.84 -38.12 -13.02
N ARG A 25 -9.89 -38.52 -12.28
CA ARG A 25 -10.77 -37.57 -11.58
C ARG A 25 -10.07 -36.86 -10.41
N GLU A 26 -9.27 -37.58 -9.63
CA GLU A 26 -8.46 -36.96 -8.55
C GLU A 26 -7.42 -35.99 -9.10
N LEU A 27 -6.73 -36.35 -10.18
CA LEU A 27 -5.80 -35.45 -10.87
C LEU A 27 -6.51 -34.23 -11.45
N ALA A 28 -7.69 -34.40 -12.05
CA ALA A 28 -8.48 -33.31 -12.58
C ALA A 28 -8.98 -32.35 -11.47
N VAL A 29 -9.36 -32.88 -10.31
CA VAL A 29 -9.76 -32.09 -9.13
C VAL A 29 -8.56 -31.33 -8.56
N ILE A 30 -7.38 -31.95 -8.48
CA ILE A 30 -6.15 -31.31 -8.01
C ILE A 30 -5.72 -30.20 -8.96
N VAL A 31 -5.73 -30.45 -10.27
CA VAL A 31 -5.39 -29.45 -11.29
C VAL A 31 -6.40 -28.30 -11.31
N LEU A 32 -7.69 -28.62 -11.24
CA LEU A 32 -8.75 -27.60 -11.18
C LEU A 32 -8.67 -26.81 -9.88
N GLY A 33 -8.41 -27.47 -8.76
CA GLY A 33 -8.20 -26.82 -7.45
C GLY A 33 -6.98 -25.91 -7.45
N ALA A 34 -5.84 -26.36 -8.00
CA ALA A 34 -4.64 -25.55 -8.12
C ALA A 34 -4.83 -24.35 -9.06
N THR A 35 -5.57 -24.55 -10.16
CA THR A 35 -5.89 -23.48 -11.12
C THR A 35 -6.84 -22.45 -10.48
N LEU A 36 -7.87 -22.90 -9.73
CA LEU A 36 -8.78 -22.01 -9.02
C LEU A 36 -8.07 -21.23 -7.89
N VAL A 37 -7.16 -21.86 -7.17
CA VAL A 37 -6.36 -21.21 -6.14
C VAL A 37 -5.41 -20.18 -6.79
N ALA A 38 -4.78 -20.51 -7.91
CA ALA A 38 -3.93 -19.58 -8.66
C ALA A 38 -4.76 -18.40 -9.21
N PHE A 39 -5.95 -18.64 -9.77
CA PHE A 39 -6.86 -17.57 -10.23
C PHE A 39 -7.41 -16.72 -9.07
N ALA A 40 -7.77 -17.32 -7.96
CA ALA A 40 -8.20 -16.60 -6.76
C ALA A 40 -7.05 -15.76 -6.17
N PHE A 41 -5.82 -16.25 -6.26
CA PHE A 41 -4.63 -15.56 -5.77
C PHE A 41 -4.27 -14.38 -6.68
N VAL A 42 -4.26 -14.55 -8.01
CA VAL A 42 -4.07 -13.45 -8.98
C VAL A 42 -5.20 -12.42 -8.83
N ALA A 43 -6.47 -12.86 -8.72
CA ALA A 43 -7.59 -11.96 -8.49
C ALA A 43 -7.52 -11.26 -7.12
N ALA A 44 -7.01 -11.89 -6.07
CA ALA A 44 -6.84 -11.27 -4.75
C ALA A 44 -5.72 -10.22 -4.76
N VAL A 45 -4.59 -10.47 -5.44
CA VAL A 45 -3.49 -9.50 -5.57
C VAL A 45 -3.92 -8.34 -6.49
N THR A 46 -4.57 -8.63 -7.61
CA THR A 46 -5.12 -7.59 -8.51
C THR A 46 -6.22 -6.79 -7.83
N ASN A 47 -7.11 -7.42 -7.05
CA ASN A 47 -8.13 -6.72 -6.26
C ASN A 47 -7.53 -5.95 -5.07
N LEU A 48 -6.48 -6.43 -4.43
CA LEU A 48 -5.81 -5.68 -3.36
C LEU A 48 -5.18 -4.39 -3.91
N ILE A 49 -4.61 -4.43 -5.12
CA ILE A 49 -4.02 -3.27 -5.81
C ILE A 49 -5.12 -2.36 -6.40
N LEU A 50 -6.27 -2.92 -6.82
CA LEU A 50 -7.34 -2.18 -7.50
C LEU A 50 -8.51 -1.73 -6.60
N LEU A 51 -8.72 -2.36 -5.43
CA LEU A 51 -9.89 -2.12 -4.56
C LEU A 51 -9.55 -1.42 -3.25
N ASP A 52 -8.29 -1.31 -2.86
CA ASP A 52 -7.91 -0.42 -1.77
C ASP A 52 -7.77 0.99 -2.35
N PRO A 53 -8.64 1.96 -1.98
CA PRO A 53 -8.50 3.35 -2.42
C PRO A 53 -7.14 3.94 -2.05
N ALA A 54 -6.43 3.38 -1.08
CA ALA A 54 -5.05 3.73 -0.75
C ALA A 54 -4.04 3.28 -1.83
N VAL A 55 -4.40 2.34 -2.71
CA VAL A 55 -3.52 1.78 -3.77
C VAL A 55 -3.97 2.20 -5.18
N SER A 56 -5.10 2.89 -5.32
CA SER A 56 -5.71 3.23 -6.62
C SER A 56 -4.96 4.29 -7.45
N GLY A 57 -3.91 4.89 -6.92
CA GLY A 57 -3.16 5.99 -7.56
C GLY A 57 -1.92 5.56 -8.35
N GLY A 58 -1.83 4.32 -8.83
CA GLY A 58 -0.70 3.83 -9.60
C GLY A 58 -0.54 4.49 -10.98
N VAL A 59 0.70 4.50 -11.49
CA VAL A 59 1.06 4.93 -12.85
C VAL A 59 1.48 3.71 -13.65
N SER A 60 0.87 3.51 -14.83
CA SER A 60 1.25 2.43 -15.75
C SER A 60 2.27 2.93 -16.75
N VAL A 61 3.32 2.15 -16.97
CA VAL A 61 4.42 2.43 -17.89
C VAL A 61 4.74 1.11 -18.62
N ASP A 62 4.38 1.01 -19.87
CA ASP A 62 4.42 -0.25 -20.64
C ASP A 62 3.68 -1.38 -19.91
N ASP A 63 4.37 -2.48 -19.62
CA ASP A 63 3.87 -3.63 -18.88
C ASP A 63 4.07 -3.51 -17.34
N TYR A 64 4.56 -2.36 -16.86
CA TYR A 64 4.77 -2.11 -15.43
C TYR A 64 3.68 -1.21 -14.85
N THR A 65 3.32 -1.51 -13.61
CA THR A 65 2.54 -0.62 -12.74
C THR A 65 3.41 -0.18 -11.58
N VAL A 66 3.55 1.13 -11.39
CA VAL A 66 4.24 1.72 -10.25
C VAL A 66 3.21 2.30 -9.30
N THR A 67 3.28 1.91 -8.04
CA THR A 67 2.37 2.39 -6.99
C THR A 67 3.12 2.60 -5.67
N TYR A 68 2.44 3.16 -4.68
CA TYR A 68 2.94 3.20 -3.30
C TYR A 68 1.96 2.50 -2.38
N ALA A 69 2.47 1.63 -1.52
CA ALA A 69 1.66 0.96 -0.51
C ALA A 69 2.42 0.78 0.80
N GLU A 70 1.68 0.58 1.89
CA GLU A 70 2.23 0.30 3.21
C GLU A 70 1.74 -1.05 3.74
N ASN A 71 2.59 -1.71 4.52
CA ASN A 71 2.31 -2.98 5.18
C ASN A 71 1.85 -4.09 4.21
N VAL A 72 2.42 -4.12 3.00
CA VAL A 72 2.15 -5.18 2.03
C VAL A 72 2.97 -6.41 2.39
N THR A 73 2.27 -7.53 2.60
CA THR A 73 2.92 -8.81 2.91
C THR A 73 3.48 -9.43 1.65
N HIS A 74 4.79 -9.69 1.63
CA HIS A 74 5.43 -10.44 0.56
C HIS A 74 5.14 -11.94 0.71
N GLN A 75 4.10 -12.43 0.07
CA GLN A 75 3.82 -13.89 -0.03
C GLN A 75 4.64 -14.60 -1.12
N TYR A 76 5.36 -13.87 -1.95
CA TYR A 76 6.05 -14.42 -3.13
C TYR A 76 7.30 -15.27 -2.82
N TYR A 77 7.93 -15.11 -1.66
CA TYR A 77 9.13 -15.89 -1.33
C TYR A 77 8.84 -17.35 -0.95
N SER A 78 7.62 -17.68 -0.55
CA SER A 78 7.24 -19.06 -0.23
C SER A 78 7.01 -19.93 -1.48
N ALA A 79 6.68 -19.33 -2.62
CA ALA A 79 6.41 -20.04 -3.86
C ALA A 79 7.67 -20.63 -4.52
N PHE A 80 8.86 -20.12 -4.23
CA PHE A 80 10.12 -20.59 -4.81
C PHE A 80 10.87 -21.63 -3.97
N GLY A 81 10.27 -22.14 -2.89
CA GLY A 81 10.87 -23.25 -2.10
C GLY A 81 12.20 -22.91 -1.42
N LEU A 82 12.62 -21.64 -1.39
CA LEU A 82 13.80 -21.19 -0.68
C LEU A 82 13.50 -20.99 0.81
N GLY A 83 13.03 -22.05 1.48
CA GLY A 83 12.76 -22.08 2.93
C GLY A 83 13.99 -21.94 3.83
N VAL A 84 14.97 -21.15 3.41
CA VAL A 84 16.22 -20.92 4.17
C VAL A 84 16.08 -19.75 5.16
N PHE A 85 15.06 -18.90 4.97
CA PHE A 85 14.78 -17.80 5.90
C PHE A 85 13.36 -18.01 6.45
N GLY A 86 13.27 -18.52 7.66
CA GLY A 86 12.07 -18.88 8.41
C GLY A 86 10.73 -18.26 8.00
N ASP A 87 9.63 -18.80 8.52
CA ASP A 87 8.23 -18.38 8.28
C ASP A 87 7.89 -16.93 8.70
N GLY A 88 8.79 -15.98 8.46
CA GLY A 88 8.61 -14.55 8.72
C GLY A 88 7.81 -13.90 7.59
N GLU A 89 6.59 -13.46 7.89
CA GLU A 89 5.88 -12.50 7.04
C GLU A 89 6.68 -11.21 6.99
N PHE A 90 7.34 -10.94 5.86
CA PHE A 90 8.03 -9.66 5.65
C PHE A 90 7.03 -8.65 5.09
N ASN A 91 6.60 -7.73 5.93
CA ASN A 91 5.82 -6.59 5.50
C ASN A 91 6.75 -5.52 4.92
N THR A 92 6.45 -5.06 3.72
CA THR A 92 7.16 -3.94 3.10
C THR A 92 6.26 -2.73 2.94
N SER A 93 6.87 -1.54 2.96
CA SER A 93 6.19 -0.28 2.70
C SER A 93 7.09 0.58 1.82
N GLY A 94 6.52 1.11 0.74
CA GLY A 94 7.29 1.95 -0.19
C GLY A 94 6.73 1.98 -1.60
N VAL A 95 7.56 2.41 -2.54
CA VAL A 95 7.25 2.42 -3.97
C VAL A 95 7.44 1.01 -4.53
N ILE A 96 6.39 0.49 -5.10
CA ILE A 96 6.28 -0.87 -5.62
C ILE A 96 6.21 -0.80 -7.14
N VAL A 97 6.98 -1.64 -7.80
CA VAL A 97 6.88 -1.91 -9.23
C VAL A 97 6.35 -3.33 -9.39
N ALA A 98 5.29 -3.48 -10.15
CA ALA A 98 4.67 -4.76 -10.48
C ALA A 98 4.51 -4.91 -11.99
N SER A 99 4.58 -6.14 -12.50
CA SER A 99 4.24 -6.50 -13.87
C SER A 99 3.54 -7.86 -13.85
N ASP A 100 2.30 -7.90 -14.31
CA ASP A 100 1.52 -9.14 -14.41
C ASP A 100 2.08 -10.04 -15.54
N GLU A 101 2.50 -9.45 -16.65
CA GLU A 101 3.07 -10.20 -17.79
C GLU A 101 4.37 -10.93 -17.41
N ARG A 102 5.19 -10.32 -16.54
CA ARG A 102 6.46 -10.88 -16.09
C ARG A 102 6.35 -11.60 -14.75
N ASN A 103 5.17 -11.62 -14.15
CA ASN A 103 4.92 -12.16 -12.82
C ASN A 103 5.93 -11.61 -11.79
N PHE A 104 6.09 -10.29 -11.77
CA PHE A 104 7.11 -9.57 -11.03
C PHE A 104 6.49 -8.57 -10.07
N PHE A 105 7.03 -8.52 -8.86
CA PHE A 105 6.66 -7.57 -7.82
C PHE A 105 7.90 -7.21 -6.98
N TRP A 106 8.22 -5.94 -6.89
CA TRP A 106 9.40 -5.50 -6.16
C TRP A 106 9.22 -4.13 -5.51
N THR A 107 9.65 -3.98 -4.24
CA THR A 107 9.77 -2.68 -3.59
C THR A 107 11.08 -2.02 -4.01
N THR A 108 11.00 -1.00 -4.85
CA THR A 108 12.17 -0.31 -5.41
C THR A 108 12.70 0.81 -4.52
N VAL A 109 11.79 1.44 -3.76
CA VAL A 109 12.13 2.53 -2.82
C VAL A 109 11.37 2.28 -1.52
N THR A 110 12.07 2.16 -0.43
CA THR A 110 11.44 1.96 0.88
C THR A 110 10.78 3.24 1.41
N LYS A 111 9.77 3.09 2.30
CA LYS A 111 9.12 4.20 3.01
C LYS A 111 10.14 5.09 3.71
N GLY A 112 11.13 4.50 4.39
CA GLY A 112 12.18 5.23 5.11
C GLY A 112 13.08 6.04 4.17
N GLU A 113 13.48 5.45 3.05
CA GLU A 113 14.30 6.11 2.04
C GLU A 113 13.57 7.31 1.40
N LEU A 114 12.27 7.13 1.06
CA LEU A 114 11.45 8.20 0.53
C LEU A 114 11.19 9.31 1.58
N ALA A 115 11.05 8.93 2.85
CA ALA A 115 10.90 9.90 3.94
C ALA A 115 12.17 10.73 4.18
N PHE A 116 13.36 10.14 3.98
CA PHE A 116 14.63 10.83 4.18
C PHE A 116 14.97 11.80 3.04
N HIS A 117 14.67 11.43 1.80
CA HIS A 117 15.06 12.22 0.63
C HIS A 117 13.95 13.12 0.07
N GLY A 118 12.68 12.83 0.39
CA GLY A 118 11.53 13.56 -0.13
C GLY A 118 11.10 13.12 -1.53
N ASP A 119 12.06 12.79 -2.41
CA ASP A 119 11.79 12.27 -3.75
C ASP A 119 12.76 11.16 -4.16
N ARG A 120 12.33 10.31 -5.07
CA ARG A 120 13.11 9.23 -5.68
C ARG A 120 12.64 8.96 -7.10
N THR A 121 13.61 8.65 -7.96
CA THR A 121 13.34 8.24 -9.33
C THR A 121 13.47 6.73 -9.47
N VAL A 122 12.42 6.10 -9.97
CA VAL A 122 12.39 4.70 -10.37
C VAL A 122 12.63 4.64 -11.88
N VAL A 123 13.59 3.82 -12.30
CA VAL A 123 13.92 3.61 -13.72
C VAL A 123 13.38 2.24 -14.14
N LEU A 124 12.57 2.21 -15.18
CA LEU A 124 11.92 1.04 -15.74
C LEU A 124 12.48 0.74 -17.14
N GLY A 125 12.34 -0.51 -17.59
CA GLY A 125 12.75 -0.93 -18.93
C GLY A 125 14.17 -1.45 -19.00
N GLY A 126 14.59 -1.78 -20.25
CA GLY A 126 15.86 -2.38 -20.60
C GLY A 126 16.79 -1.45 -21.39
N PRO A 127 17.90 -1.99 -21.94
CA PRO A 127 18.77 -1.22 -22.82
C PRO A 127 18.01 -0.67 -24.04
N GLY A 128 17.95 0.64 -24.17
CA GLY A 128 17.30 1.35 -25.28
C GLY A 128 15.84 1.79 -25.02
N THR A 129 15.20 1.33 -23.95
CA THR A 129 13.83 1.74 -23.56
C THR A 129 13.82 2.06 -22.06
N ARG A 130 14.27 3.24 -21.70
CA ARG A 130 14.29 3.69 -20.30
C ARG A 130 13.17 4.68 -20.05
N GLU A 131 12.26 4.29 -19.20
CA GLU A 131 11.21 5.15 -18.68
C GLU A 131 11.46 5.48 -17.21
N THR A 132 11.00 6.63 -16.75
CA THR A 132 11.23 7.08 -15.38
C THR A 132 9.93 7.49 -14.71
N VAL A 133 9.76 7.03 -13.47
CA VAL A 133 8.70 7.48 -12.58
C VAL A 133 9.32 8.14 -11.37
N VAL A 134 8.94 9.38 -11.10
CA VAL A 134 9.39 10.12 -9.91
C VAL A 134 8.34 9.98 -8.82
N ALA A 135 8.73 9.35 -7.71
CA ALA A 135 7.95 9.33 -6.49
C ALA A 135 8.32 10.54 -5.64
N ASN A 136 7.34 11.33 -5.23
CA ASN A 136 7.53 12.50 -4.37
C ASN A 136 6.66 12.39 -3.13
N ARG A 137 7.29 12.49 -1.96
CA ARG A 137 6.62 12.52 -0.66
C ARG A 137 6.60 13.95 -0.12
N THR A 138 5.43 14.40 0.26
CA THR A 138 5.24 15.67 0.96
C THR A 138 4.48 15.43 2.25
N GLY A 139 4.84 16.15 3.31
CA GLY A 139 4.18 15.90 4.59
C GLY A 139 4.54 16.90 5.67
N TRP A 140 3.99 16.62 6.84
CA TRP A 140 4.15 17.36 8.08
C TRP A 140 4.41 16.40 9.22
N ASN A 141 5.31 16.77 10.12
CA ASN A 141 5.61 16.06 11.36
C ASN A 141 4.94 16.78 12.53
N PRO A 142 3.72 16.38 12.93
CA PRO A 142 3.07 16.95 14.11
C PRO A 142 3.90 16.69 15.35
N VAL A 143 3.99 17.67 16.23
CA VAL A 143 4.77 17.53 17.47
C VAL A 143 4.23 16.37 18.31
N GLY A 144 5.11 15.39 18.58
CA GLY A 144 4.84 14.25 19.43
C GLY A 144 4.05 13.09 18.78
N ASN A 145 3.84 13.11 17.48
CA ASN A 145 3.16 12.05 16.76
C ASN A 145 3.83 11.75 15.40
N GLU A 146 3.32 10.71 14.72
CA GLU A 146 3.78 10.31 13.39
C GLU A 146 3.45 11.36 12.32
N SER A 147 4.14 11.27 11.18
CA SER A 147 3.94 12.19 10.06
C SER A 147 2.56 12.02 9.43
N ALA A 148 1.93 13.15 9.07
CA ALA A 148 0.85 13.18 8.09
C ALA A 148 1.47 13.49 6.73
N TYR A 149 1.30 12.63 5.72
CA TYR A 149 1.96 12.79 4.44
C TYR A 149 1.14 12.24 3.26
N SER A 150 1.54 12.65 2.07
CA SER A 150 1.06 12.12 0.81
C SER A 150 2.22 11.74 -0.09
N VAL A 151 2.01 10.74 -0.95
CA VAL A 151 2.95 10.32 -1.99
C VAL A 151 2.29 10.51 -3.34
N SER A 152 2.95 11.21 -4.24
CA SER A 152 2.54 11.34 -5.63
C SER A 152 3.58 10.70 -6.55
N LEU A 153 3.12 10.10 -7.63
CA LEU A 153 3.92 9.52 -8.70
C LEU A 153 3.77 10.40 -9.94
N ARG A 154 4.89 10.66 -10.63
CA ARG A 154 4.93 11.42 -11.86
C ARG A 154 5.66 10.65 -12.95
N HIS A 155 5.00 10.49 -14.10
CA HIS A 155 5.58 9.95 -15.31
C HIS A 155 5.31 10.92 -16.46
N GLY A 156 6.36 11.47 -17.05
CA GLY A 156 6.22 12.59 -18.00
C GLY A 156 5.46 13.77 -17.38
N ASP A 157 4.36 14.15 -18.01
CA ASP A 157 3.47 15.23 -17.56
C ASP A 157 2.32 14.72 -16.64
N ASP A 158 2.09 13.40 -16.59
CA ASP A 158 1.06 12.81 -15.74
C ASP A 158 1.55 12.73 -14.28
N ARG A 159 0.76 13.29 -13.37
CA ARG A 159 0.99 13.24 -11.93
C ARG A 159 -0.23 12.69 -11.22
N ARG A 160 -0.03 11.65 -10.42
CA ARG A 160 -1.09 10.99 -9.66
C ARG A 160 -0.78 10.96 -8.18
N LEU A 161 -1.80 11.15 -7.36
CA LEU A 161 -1.73 10.92 -5.93
C LEU A 161 -1.82 9.42 -5.70
N ALA A 162 -0.71 8.82 -5.24
CA ALA A 162 -0.62 7.37 -5.02
C ALA A 162 -1.03 6.96 -3.60
N PHE A 163 -0.81 7.84 -2.62
CA PHE A 163 -1.09 7.50 -1.22
C PHE A 163 -1.30 8.75 -0.36
N THR A 164 -2.17 8.61 0.64
CA THR A 164 -2.33 9.57 1.74
C THR A 164 -2.34 8.83 3.06
N SER A 165 -1.54 9.30 4.03
CA SER A 165 -1.57 8.77 5.38
C SER A 165 -2.87 9.14 6.10
N PRO A 166 -3.23 8.45 7.19
CA PRO A 166 -4.27 8.91 8.10
C PRO A 166 -3.97 10.32 8.63
N PRO A 167 -5.01 11.09 9.00
CA PRO A 167 -4.84 12.35 9.71
C PRO A 167 -4.12 12.15 11.05
N THR A 168 -3.20 13.07 11.38
CA THR A 168 -2.39 12.97 12.60
C THR A 168 -2.55 14.21 13.48
N THR A 169 -2.81 14.01 14.77
CA THR A 169 -3.07 15.08 15.72
C THR A 169 -1.79 15.45 16.48
N ALA A 170 -1.46 16.74 16.51
CA ALA A 170 -0.37 17.25 17.35
C ALA A 170 -0.71 17.11 18.84
N ARG A 171 0.28 16.74 19.66
CA ARG A 171 0.09 16.61 21.13
C ARG A 171 -0.18 17.93 21.84
N PRO A 172 0.45 19.06 21.48
CA PRO A 172 0.18 20.33 22.15
C PRO A 172 -1.30 20.73 22.07
N ARG A 173 -1.79 21.30 23.17
CA ARG A 173 -3.14 21.86 23.26
C ARG A 173 -3.05 23.35 23.61
N ILE A 174 -3.94 24.14 23.03
CA ILE A 174 -4.08 25.56 23.30
C ILE A 174 -5.50 25.81 23.78
N ASP A 175 -5.70 26.16 25.05
CA ASP A 175 -7.02 26.32 25.68
C ASP A 175 -7.95 25.13 25.39
N GLY A 176 -7.48 23.91 25.61
CA GLY A 176 -8.22 22.68 25.39
C GLY A 176 -8.37 22.26 23.92
N ARG A 177 -7.93 23.10 22.97
CA ARG A 177 -8.00 22.79 21.53
C ARG A 177 -6.81 21.97 21.08
N GLN A 178 -7.08 20.99 20.23
CA GLN A 178 -6.08 20.17 19.52
C GLN A 178 -6.11 20.48 18.03
N VAL A 179 -4.97 20.32 17.38
CA VAL A 179 -4.82 20.51 15.94
C VAL A 179 -4.46 19.18 15.28
N THR A 180 -5.25 18.77 14.32
CA THR A 180 -5.01 17.58 13.49
C THR A 180 -4.60 18.04 12.10
N ILE A 181 -3.53 17.47 11.55
CA ILE A 181 -3.11 17.67 10.17
C ILE A 181 -3.66 16.52 9.35
N ALA A 182 -4.42 16.82 8.33
CA ALA A 182 -5.04 15.86 7.44
C ALA A 182 -4.60 16.09 6.00
N PRO A 183 -4.16 15.05 5.26
CA PRO A 183 -3.99 15.16 3.82
C PRO A 183 -5.32 15.57 3.16
N ALA A 184 -5.22 16.44 2.16
CA ALA A 184 -6.35 16.95 1.39
C ALA A 184 -5.96 17.07 -0.09
N ASP A 185 -6.95 17.28 -0.96
CA ASP A 185 -6.71 17.45 -2.39
C ASP A 185 -5.78 18.65 -2.64
N GLY A 186 -4.59 18.36 -3.15
CA GLY A 186 -3.57 19.36 -3.44
C GLY A 186 -2.74 19.87 -2.25
N GLY A 187 -2.93 19.33 -1.03
CA GLY A 187 -2.16 19.78 0.13
C GLY A 187 -2.54 19.16 1.47
N PHE A 188 -2.62 20.00 2.49
CA PHE A 188 -2.96 19.58 3.86
C PHE A 188 -3.87 20.60 4.53
N ASP A 189 -4.82 20.08 5.30
CA ASP A 189 -5.73 20.86 6.13
C ASP A 189 -5.34 20.79 7.61
N LEU A 190 -5.67 21.85 8.31
CA LEU A 190 -5.65 21.95 9.76
C LEU A 190 -7.09 21.83 10.27
N LEU A 191 -7.34 20.79 11.04
CA LEU A 191 -8.60 20.55 11.73
C LEU A 191 -8.43 20.92 13.19
N VAL A 192 -9.25 21.83 13.70
CA VAL A 192 -9.25 22.21 15.11
C VAL A 192 -10.40 21.53 15.82
N GLY A 193 -10.11 20.86 16.93
CA GLY A 193 -11.10 20.17 17.75
C GLY A 193 -10.92 20.42 19.24
N ASN A 194 -11.97 20.15 20.02
CA ASN A 194 -11.94 20.07 21.46
C ASN A 194 -12.70 18.81 21.89
N GLY A 195 -11.94 17.77 22.26
CA GLY A 195 -12.50 16.43 22.44
C GLY A 195 -13.13 15.91 21.14
N SER A 196 -14.40 15.54 21.17
CA SER A 196 -15.14 15.06 19.99
C SER A 196 -15.72 16.19 19.12
N ALA A 197 -15.70 17.44 19.59
CA ALA A 197 -16.28 18.58 18.87
C ALA A 197 -15.29 19.16 17.86
N ARG A 198 -15.70 19.25 16.58
CA ARG A 198 -14.97 19.95 15.53
C ARG A 198 -15.27 21.45 15.61
N LEU A 199 -14.25 22.28 15.80
CA LEU A 199 -14.37 23.73 15.97
C LEU A 199 -14.07 24.51 14.68
N GLY A 200 -13.28 23.94 13.75
CA GLY A 200 -12.94 24.59 12.51
C GLY A 200 -12.00 23.78 11.62
N ARG A 201 -11.87 24.24 10.36
CA ARG A 201 -10.96 23.71 9.35
C ARG A 201 -10.35 24.87 8.56
N THR A 202 -9.11 24.78 8.18
CA THR A 202 -8.44 25.68 7.25
C THR A 202 -7.29 24.95 6.56
N GLU A 203 -6.88 25.42 5.41
CA GLU A 203 -5.63 24.98 4.77
C GLU A 203 -4.42 25.44 5.57
N ILE A 204 -3.28 24.76 5.41
CA ILE A 204 -2.02 25.22 5.96
C ILE A 204 -1.62 26.54 5.27
N PRO A 205 -1.32 27.61 6.05
CA PRO A 205 -0.97 28.91 5.47
C PRO A 205 0.30 28.86 4.61
N SER A 206 0.38 29.71 3.61
CA SER A 206 1.62 29.99 2.92
C SER A 206 2.63 30.66 3.86
N VAL A 207 3.93 30.54 3.54
CA VAL A 207 4.98 31.21 4.33
C VAL A 207 4.69 32.73 4.45
N GLY A 208 4.76 33.24 5.68
CA GLY A 208 4.50 34.64 5.99
C GLY A 208 3.02 35.05 5.99
N SER A 209 2.08 34.12 5.75
CA SER A 209 0.65 34.38 5.85
C SER A 209 0.03 33.76 7.10
N ASN A 210 -1.14 34.25 7.48
CA ASN A 210 -1.91 33.72 8.61
C ASN A 210 -3.24 33.15 8.14
N ARG A 211 -3.71 32.11 8.81
CA ARG A 211 -5.05 31.51 8.66
C ARG A 211 -5.67 31.34 10.05
N THR A 212 -6.97 31.45 10.13
CA THR A 212 -7.68 31.28 11.40
C THR A 212 -8.75 30.20 11.27
N ALA A 213 -8.80 29.29 12.24
CA ALA A 213 -9.83 28.29 12.37
C ALA A 213 -10.03 27.89 13.83
N GLY A 214 -11.26 27.63 14.25
CA GLY A 214 -11.59 27.18 15.60
C GLY A 214 -11.09 28.11 16.71
N GLY A 215 -10.91 29.40 16.43
CA GLY A 215 -10.38 30.38 17.38
C GLY A 215 -8.87 30.29 17.61
N LEU A 216 -8.12 29.58 16.74
CA LEU A 216 -6.67 29.56 16.66
C LEU A 216 -6.21 30.29 15.41
N THR A 217 -5.11 31.04 15.50
CA THR A 217 -4.40 31.64 14.36
C THR A 217 -3.18 30.81 14.05
N PHE A 218 -3.04 30.40 12.78
CA PHE A 218 -1.95 29.61 12.27
C PHE A 218 -0.99 30.45 11.46
N ASN A 219 0.31 30.22 11.66
CA ASN A 219 1.37 30.88 10.92
C ASN A 219 2.43 29.84 10.53
N ARG A 220 2.96 29.96 9.30
CA ARG A 220 4.05 29.14 8.81
C ARG A 220 5.30 29.99 8.59
N THR A 221 6.42 29.53 9.14
CA THR A 221 7.73 30.18 8.97
C THR A 221 8.42 29.72 7.69
N GLY A 222 9.46 30.46 7.26
CA GLY A 222 10.30 30.10 6.12
C GLY A 222 11.02 28.76 6.29
N ASP A 223 11.35 28.39 7.51
CA ASP A 223 12.00 27.11 7.86
C ASP A 223 11.03 25.90 7.84
N GLY A 224 9.80 26.14 7.42
CA GLY A 224 8.78 25.08 7.31
C GLY A 224 8.14 24.68 8.63
N GLU A 225 8.29 25.47 9.67
CA GLU A 225 7.60 25.23 10.94
C GLU A 225 6.21 25.84 10.96
N LEU A 226 5.28 25.15 11.59
CA LEU A 226 3.88 25.55 11.73
C LEU A 226 3.56 25.83 13.19
N PHE A 227 3.08 27.01 13.46
CA PHE A 227 2.65 27.47 14.79
C PHE A 227 1.16 27.71 14.83
N ALA A 228 0.59 27.44 15.98
CA ALA A 228 -0.76 27.90 16.36
C ALA A 228 -0.65 28.89 17.51
N ALA A 229 -1.46 29.93 17.47
CA ALA A 229 -1.52 30.97 18.49
C ALA A 229 -2.94 31.27 18.91
N ARG A 230 -3.11 31.64 20.19
CA ARG A 230 -4.34 32.20 20.75
C ARG A 230 -3.99 33.08 21.96
N ASN A 231 -4.51 34.30 21.96
CA ASN A 231 -4.12 35.31 22.94
C ASN A 231 -2.58 35.44 22.97
N ASP A 232 -1.97 35.38 24.15
CA ASP A 232 -0.52 35.44 24.32
C ASP A 232 0.20 34.10 24.20
N THR A 233 -0.54 33.04 23.94
CA THR A 233 0.03 31.68 23.80
C THR A 233 0.32 31.37 22.34
N ARG A 234 1.59 31.04 22.03
CA ARG A 234 2.03 30.55 20.72
C ARG A 234 2.79 29.24 20.89
N VAL A 235 2.39 28.23 20.15
CA VAL A 235 2.94 26.87 20.26
C VAL A 235 3.27 26.33 18.86
N ARG A 236 4.45 25.69 18.72
CA ARG A 236 4.76 24.92 17.52
C ARG A 236 3.92 23.64 17.50
N ILE A 237 3.24 23.40 16.40
CA ILE A 237 2.37 22.24 16.22
C ILE A 237 2.92 21.23 15.23
N ALA A 238 3.73 21.65 14.24
CA ALA A 238 4.38 20.75 13.30
C ALA A 238 5.61 21.37 12.65
N GLY A 239 6.43 20.52 12.04
CA GLY A 239 7.46 20.87 11.07
C GLY A 239 7.20 20.18 9.73
N ARG A 240 7.74 20.71 8.63
CA ARG A 240 7.68 20.06 7.33
C ARG A 240 8.54 18.77 7.35
N SER A 241 8.04 17.69 6.75
CA SER A 241 8.79 16.43 6.60
C SER A 241 9.43 16.35 5.23
#